data_aeda8d877bbbfd8deafe1668f89625a4
#
_entry.id   aeda8d877bbbfd8deafe1668f89625a4
#
_cell.length_a   1.000
_cell.length_b   1.000
_cell.length_c   1.000
_cell.angle_alpha   90.00
_cell.angle_beta   90.00
_cell.angle_gamma   90.00
#
_symmetry.space_group_name_H-M   'P 1'
#
loop_
_entity.id
_entity.type
_entity.pdbx_description
1 polymer ?
#
loop_
_entity_poly.entity_id
_entity_poly.type
_entity_poly.pdbx_seq_one_letter_code
_entity_poly.pdbx_strand_id
1 'polypeptide(L)'
;MRNIQINTKKIGPNHPVYFIADIAANHDGDLERAKDLIYFCAEAGADAAKFQHFTAKTIVSDRGFKSLGMQQSHQSKWEKSVFDVYQDASLNQDWTSILKETCDKAGIAFLTSPYSYELVDEVYNFIGAYKIGSGDITWLGIIDRIASKKKPILLATGASTIDEVDLAMNTIRRHTQDVVLMQCNTNYTASLENFKYINLNVLKEYKKKYPDIILGLSDHTPGHTTVLGAVTLGARVIEKHFTDNVFREGPDHKFSMDFDSWKDMVDRTRELEYSLGSNVKKVEDNEKETVILQRRALRARCNLLKGDVITKNSVEVLRPCPKDALAPYNIGKVLNKTLIE
;
A
#
# COMPACT_ATOMS: atom_id res chain seq x y z
N MET A 1 -15.49 -7.30 5.16
CA MET A 1 -14.06 -7.65 5.14
C MET A 1 -13.62 -7.99 6.55
N ARG A 2 -12.75 -8.99 6.66
CA ARG A 2 -12.19 -9.44 7.94
C ARG A 2 -11.02 -8.52 8.32
N ASN A 3 -10.79 -8.31 9.62
CA ASN A 3 -9.55 -7.72 10.11
C ASN A 3 -8.56 -8.83 10.41
N ILE A 4 -7.29 -8.62 10.12
CA ILE A 4 -6.17 -9.43 10.59
C ILE A 4 -5.36 -8.63 11.61
N GLN A 5 -4.52 -9.33 12.37
CA GLN A 5 -3.65 -8.68 13.35
C GLN A 5 -2.21 -9.14 13.14
N ILE A 6 -1.29 -8.18 13.08
CA ILE A 6 0.15 -8.41 13.10
C ILE A 6 0.69 -7.77 14.38
N ASN A 7 1.20 -8.58 15.29
CA ASN A 7 1.56 -8.17 16.64
C ASN A 7 0.39 -7.45 17.33
N THR A 8 0.54 -6.16 17.65
CA THR A 8 -0.48 -5.34 18.30
C THR A 8 -1.37 -4.57 17.34
N LYS A 9 -1.00 -4.47 16.05
CA LYS A 9 -1.71 -3.65 15.05
C LYS A 9 -2.76 -4.45 14.30
N LYS A 10 -3.98 -3.91 14.22
CA LYS A 10 -5.06 -4.44 13.39
C LYS A 10 -4.98 -3.85 11.99
N ILE A 11 -5.21 -4.68 10.99
CA ILE A 11 -5.20 -4.34 9.58
C ILE A 11 -6.55 -4.68 8.98
N GLY A 12 -7.15 -3.75 8.26
CA GLY A 12 -8.47 -3.94 7.66
C GLY A 12 -9.04 -2.63 7.12
N PRO A 13 -10.26 -2.66 6.56
CA PRO A 13 -10.85 -1.51 5.86
C PRO A 13 -11.01 -0.26 6.71
N ASN A 14 -11.18 -0.42 8.03
CA ASN A 14 -11.41 0.67 8.98
C ASN A 14 -10.17 1.01 9.83
N HIS A 15 -9.01 0.52 9.41
CA HIS A 15 -7.74 0.80 10.07
C HIS A 15 -6.81 1.53 9.09
N PRO A 16 -5.85 2.32 9.60
CA PRO A 16 -4.84 2.96 8.77
C PRO A 16 -4.06 1.94 7.93
N VAL A 17 -3.56 2.39 6.79
CA VAL A 17 -2.66 1.60 5.94
C VAL A 17 -1.45 1.16 6.76
N TYR A 18 -1.10 -0.12 6.64
CA TYR A 18 0.04 -0.74 7.29
C TYR A 18 1.26 -0.73 6.35
N PHE A 19 2.35 -0.12 6.78
CA PHE A 19 3.57 0.04 5.99
C PHE A 19 4.66 -0.94 6.40
N ILE A 20 5.20 -1.66 5.43
CA ILE A 20 6.30 -2.62 5.59
C ILE A 20 7.52 -2.08 4.86
N ALA A 21 8.56 -1.71 5.60
CA ALA A 21 9.85 -1.35 5.06
C ALA A 21 10.68 -2.62 4.83
N ASP A 22 10.88 -2.98 3.56
CA ASP A 22 11.74 -4.11 3.19
C ASP A 22 13.21 -3.65 3.19
N ILE A 23 13.91 -3.92 4.27
CA ILE A 23 15.35 -3.68 4.37
C ILE A 23 16.08 -4.67 3.45
N ALA A 24 15.54 -5.86 3.28
CA ALA A 24 16.09 -6.90 2.39
C ALA A 24 17.62 -7.07 2.56
N ALA A 25 18.41 -6.88 1.50
CA ALA A 25 19.86 -6.96 1.53
C ALA A 25 20.58 -5.65 1.87
N ASN A 26 19.84 -4.54 2.10
CA ASN A 26 20.44 -3.21 2.34
C ASN A 26 21.22 -3.08 3.66
N HIS A 27 21.23 -4.13 4.47
CA HIS A 27 22.11 -4.23 5.64
C HIS A 27 23.60 -4.43 5.26
N ASP A 28 23.93 -4.79 4.03
CA ASP A 28 25.30 -4.95 3.49
C ASP A 28 26.18 -5.90 4.34
N GLY A 29 25.60 -6.90 5.00
CA GLY A 29 26.32 -7.83 5.87
C GLY A 29 26.79 -7.23 7.21
N ASP A 30 26.27 -6.07 7.62
CA ASP A 30 26.60 -5.35 8.85
C ASP A 30 25.40 -5.31 9.79
N LEU A 31 25.56 -5.86 11.01
CA LEU A 31 24.50 -5.91 12.02
C LEU A 31 24.13 -4.52 12.56
N GLU A 32 25.11 -3.66 12.83
CA GLU A 32 24.83 -2.34 13.36
C GLU A 32 24.06 -1.51 12.33
N ARG A 33 24.46 -1.59 11.06
CA ARG A 33 23.71 -1.00 9.96
C ARG A 33 22.27 -1.53 9.87
N ALA A 34 22.06 -2.85 10.01
CA ALA A 34 20.73 -3.43 10.03
C ALA A 34 19.86 -2.86 11.15
N LYS A 35 20.44 -2.63 12.34
CA LYS A 35 19.78 -1.99 13.49
C LYS A 35 19.45 -0.53 13.22
N ASP A 36 20.38 0.24 12.64
CA ASP A 36 20.17 1.65 12.28
C ASP A 36 19.03 1.79 11.27
N LEU A 37 18.98 0.94 10.24
CA LEU A 37 17.92 0.91 9.27
C LEU A 37 16.54 0.61 9.90
N ILE A 38 16.45 -0.23 10.93
CA ILE A 38 15.21 -0.45 11.70
C ILE A 38 14.73 0.85 12.35
N TYR A 39 15.63 1.60 13.02
CA TYR A 39 15.25 2.86 13.65
C TYR A 39 14.84 3.91 12.61
N PHE A 40 15.59 4.02 11.50
CA PHE A 40 15.27 4.97 10.43
C PHE A 40 13.89 4.66 9.79
N CYS A 41 13.58 3.41 9.47
CA CYS A 41 12.28 3.11 8.90
C CYS A 41 11.14 3.30 9.91
N ALA A 42 11.36 3.04 11.20
CA ALA A 42 10.37 3.34 12.26
C ALA A 42 10.08 4.84 12.37
N GLU A 43 11.13 5.67 12.37
CA GLU A 43 11.02 7.14 12.40
C GLU A 43 10.33 7.68 11.12
N ALA A 44 10.61 7.07 9.97
CA ALA A 44 9.94 7.39 8.71
C ALA A 44 8.46 6.92 8.64
N GLY A 45 7.96 6.26 9.68
CA GLY A 45 6.55 5.89 9.84
C GLY A 45 6.18 4.49 9.37
N ALA A 46 7.15 3.58 9.22
CA ALA A 46 6.87 2.17 8.94
C ALA A 46 6.24 1.49 10.17
N ASP A 47 5.37 0.51 9.91
CA ASP A 47 4.75 -0.35 10.92
C ASP A 47 5.54 -1.64 11.15
N ALA A 48 6.37 -2.02 10.17
CA ALA A 48 7.25 -3.18 10.24
C ALA A 48 8.54 -2.95 9.45
N ALA A 49 9.64 -3.51 9.95
CA ALA A 49 10.86 -3.76 9.20
C ALA A 49 10.88 -5.21 8.74
N LYS A 50 11.14 -5.44 7.45
CA LYS A 50 11.19 -6.78 6.86
C LYS A 50 12.60 -7.11 6.38
N PHE A 51 13.01 -8.34 6.67
CA PHE A 51 14.24 -8.95 6.19
C PHE A 51 13.95 -10.16 5.33
N GLN A 52 15.00 -10.81 4.85
CA GLN A 52 14.89 -12.00 4.00
C GLN A 52 15.83 -13.08 4.54
N HIS A 53 15.24 -14.19 5.00
CA HIS A 53 16.01 -15.35 5.50
C HIS A 53 16.24 -16.35 4.37
N PHE A 54 17.45 -16.32 3.82
CA PHE A 54 17.92 -17.28 2.83
C PHE A 54 19.42 -17.54 3.00
N THR A 55 19.89 -18.60 2.40
CA THR A 55 21.29 -18.80 2.04
C THR A 55 21.39 -18.94 0.53
N ALA A 56 22.49 -18.52 -0.09
CA ALA A 56 22.61 -18.62 -1.55
C ALA A 56 22.30 -20.06 -2.06
N LYS A 57 22.72 -21.08 -1.33
CA LYS A 57 22.51 -22.49 -1.66
C LYS A 57 21.04 -22.94 -1.66
N THR A 58 20.17 -22.26 -0.89
CA THR A 58 18.75 -22.64 -0.79
C THR A 58 17.85 -21.88 -1.75
N ILE A 59 18.35 -20.81 -2.40
CA ILE A 59 17.54 -19.96 -3.27
C ILE A 59 18.11 -19.84 -4.70
N VAL A 60 19.42 -20.00 -4.92
CA VAL A 60 20.08 -19.78 -6.21
C VAL A 60 20.79 -21.04 -6.68
N SER A 61 20.50 -21.47 -7.91
CA SER A 61 21.28 -22.47 -8.61
C SER A 61 22.41 -21.80 -9.40
N ASP A 62 23.64 -21.85 -8.92
CA ASP A 62 24.81 -21.30 -9.61
C ASP A 62 24.95 -21.88 -11.06
N ARG A 63 24.79 -23.21 -11.19
CA ARG A 63 24.83 -23.88 -12.50
C ARG A 63 23.66 -23.42 -13.38
N GLY A 64 22.46 -23.23 -12.80
CA GLY A 64 21.28 -22.78 -13.52
C GLY A 64 21.51 -21.39 -14.13
N PHE A 65 21.98 -20.43 -13.32
CA PHE A 65 22.29 -19.09 -13.79
C PHE A 65 23.40 -19.04 -14.84
N LYS A 66 24.47 -19.81 -14.63
CA LYS A 66 25.56 -19.95 -15.64
C LYS A 66 25.05 -20.51 -16.98
N SER A 67 24.06 -21.41 -16.97
CA SER A 67 23.49 -22.00 -18.18
C SER A 67 22.62 -21.02 -18.99
N LEU A 68 22.15 -19.90 -18.41
CA LEU A 68 21.45 -18.84 -19.13
C LEU A 68 22.38 -18.02 -20.05
N GLY A 69 23.70 -18.19 -19.91
CA GLY A 69 24.73 -17.59 -20.76
C GLY A 69 25.06 -16.13 -20.43
N MET A 70 24.14 -15.38 -19.89
CA MET A 70 24.34 -14.00 -19.41
C MET A 70 23.31 -13.64 -18.34
N GLN A 71 23.70 -12.72 -17.47
CA GLN A 71 22.80 -12.16 -16.47
C GLN A 71 21.75 -11.27 -17.16
N GLN A 72 20.51 -11.30 -16.65
CA GLN A 72 19.38 -10.56 -17.21
C GLN A 72 18.83 -9.53 -16.22
N SER A 73 18.06 -8.56 -16.73
CA SER A 73 17.41 -7.51 -15.94
C SER A 73 18.42 -6.70 -15.11
N HIS A 74 18.11 -6.38 -13.84
CA HIS A 74 19.00 -5.64 -12.95
C HIS A 74 20.31 -6.38 -12.66
N GLN A 75 20.31 -7.72 -12.68
CA GLN A 75 21.49 -8.57 -12.45
C GLN A 75 22.58 -8.40 -13.53
N SER A 76 22.22 -7.94 -14.73
CA SER A 76 23.19 -7.74 -15.84
C SER A 76 24.28 -6.71 -15.54
N LYS A 77 24.10 -5.92 -14.48
CA LYS A 77 25.08 -4.90 -14.03
C LYS A 77 25.99 -5.37 -12.90
N TRP A 78 25.77 -6.58 -12.38
CA TRP A 78 26.59 -7.12 -11.30
C TRP A 78 27.92 -7.64 -11.82
N GLU A 79 29.00 -7.26 -11.17
CA GLU A 79 30.35 -7.74 -11.48
C GLU A 79 30.59 -9.18 -11.00
N LYS A 80 29.95 -9.54 -9.89
CA LYS A 80 30.00 -10.88 -9.30
C LYS A 80 28.93 -11.79 -9.93
N SER A 81 29.11 -13.11 -9.80
CA SER A 81 28.05 -14.06 -10.16
C SER A 81 26.79 -13.85 -9.31
N VAL A 82 25.62 -14.25 -9.83
CA VAL A 82 24.36 -14.15 -9.06
C VAL A 82 24.49 -14.91 -7.74
N PHE A 83 25.13 -16.08 -7.75
CA PHE A 83 25.34 -16.86 -6.54
C PHE A 83 26.18 -16.12 -5.48
N ASP A 84 27.28 -15.47 -5.90
CA ASP A 84 28.14 -14.72 -4.98
C ASP A 84 27.44 -13.50 -4.39
N VAL A 85 26.64 -12.77 -5.21
CA VAL A 85 25.84 -11.65 -4.71
C VAL A 85 24.84 -12.11 -3.65
N TYR A 86 24.15 -13.23 -3.89
CA TYR A 86 23.22 -13.79 -2.89
C TYR A 86 23.96 -14.34 -1.66
N GLN A 87 25.18 -14.83 -1.81
CA GLN A 87 26.00 -15.26 -0.67
C GLN A 87 26.36 -14.06 0.23
N ASP A 88 26.77 -12.94 -0.38
CA ASP A 88 27.09 -11.71 0.35
C ASP A 88 25.84 -11.06 0.98
N ALA A 89 24.68 -11.17 0.31
CA ALA A 89 23.41 -10.62 0.77
C ALA A 89 22.67 -11.51 1.80
N SER A 90 23.17 -12.72 2.08
CA SER A 90 22.54 -13.65 3.02
C SER A 90 22.55 -13.07 4.43
N LEU A 91 21.39 -13.07 5.09
CA LEU A 91 21.25 -12.64 6.47
C LEU A 91 21.90 -13.69 7.40
N ASN A 92 22.75 -13.27 8.33
CA ASN A 92 23.24 -14.15 9.38
C ASN A 92 22.06 -14.50 10.32
N GLN A 93 21.75 -15.79 10.44
CA GLN A 93 20.61 -16.29 11.22
C GLN A 93 20.72 -15.96 12.72
N ASP A 94 21.95 -15.85 13.26
CA ASP A 94 22.19 -15.46 14.65
C ASP A 94 21.69 -14.03 14.96
N TRP A 95 21.49 -13.21 13.94
CA TRP A 95 20.98 -11.85 14.11
C TRP A 95 19.47 -11.79 14.34
N THR A 96 18.73 -12.86 14.04
CA THR A 96 17.25 -12.86 14.06
C THR A 96 16.68 -12.36 15.39
N SER A 97 17.19 -12.86 16.51
CA SER A 97 16.75 -12.43 17.85
C SER A 97 17.12 -10.97 18.14
N ILE A 98 18.31 -10.53 17.71
CA ILE A 98 18.79 -9.16 17.90
C ILE A 98 17.96 -8.18 17.09
N LEU A 99 17.69 -8.48 15.81
CA LEU A 99 16.86 -7.65 14.94
C LEU A 99 15.41 -7.57 15.43
N LYS A 100 14.87 -8.70 15.91
CA LYS A 100 13.55 -8.73 16.54
C LYS A 100 13.47 -7.82 17.76
N GLU A 101 14.45 -7.93 18.67
CA GLU A 101 14.55 -7.07 19.87
C GLU A 101 14.70 -5.59 19.47
N THR A 102 15.47 -5.30 18.43
CA THR A 102 15.63 -3.92 17.91
C THR A 102 14.32 -3.38 17.38
N CYS A 103 13.55 -4.18 16.60
CA CYS A 103 12.22 -3.80 16.15
C CYS A 103 11.27 -3.52 17.33
N ASP A 104 11.31 -4.35 18.38
CA ASP A 104 10.49 -4.15 19.56
C ASP A 104 10.83 -2.83 20.28
N LYS A 105 12.12 -2.50 20.40
CA LYS A 105 12.59 -1.22 20.96
C LYS A 105 12.18 -0.03 20.09
N ALA A 106 12.18 -0.20 18.76
CA ALA A 106 11.74 0.81 17.81
C ALA A 106 10.19 0.93 17.73
N GLY A 107 9.43 0.03 18.38
CA GLY A 107 7.97 0.05 18.40
C GLY A 107 7.31 -0.44 17.10
N ILE A 108 8.03 -1.19 16.26
CA ILE A 108 7.54 -1.75 15.00
C ILE A 108 7.63 -3.28 14.98
N ALA A 109 6.94 -3.91 14.03
CA ALA A 109 6.98 -5.36 13.89
C ALA A 109 8.26 -5.81 13.15
N PHE A 110 8.83 -6.94 13.59
CA PHE A 110 9.80 -7.68 12.80
C PHE A 110 9.07 -8.65 11.87
N LEU A 111 9.37 -8.59 10.57
CA LEU A 111 8.86 -9.51 9.57
C LEU A 111 10.01 -10.11 8.76
N THR A 112 9.76 -11.25 8.13
CA THR A 112 10.70 -11.83 7.18
C THR A 112 10.04 -12.72 6.14
N SER A 113 10.73 -12.92 5.01
CA SER A 113 10.45 -13.97 4.03
C SER A 113 11.44 -15.11 4.25
N PRO A 114 11.00 -16.30 4.71
CA PRO A 114 11.83 -17.47 4.77
C PRO A 114 11.80 -18.24 3.45
N TYR A 115 12.97 -18.66 2.94
CA TYR A 115 13.14 -19.29 1.64
C TYR A 115 13.56 -20.77 1.70
N SER A 116 13.31 -21.44 2.83
CA SER A 116 13.41 -22.90 2.95
C SER A 116 12.46 -23.41 4.03
N TYR A 117 12.21 -24.72 4.04
CA TYR A 117 11.34 -25.34 5.06
C TYR A 117 11.89 -25.15 6.47
N GLU A 118 13.21 -25.28 6.65
CA GLU A 118 13.91 -25.10 7.92
C GLU A 118 13.73 -23.66 8.43
N LEU A 119 13.95 -22.69 7.55
CA LEU A 119 13.80 -21.27 7.87
C LEU A 119 12.35 -20.88 8.22
N VAL A 120 11.34 -21.54 7.60
CA VAL A 120 9.94 -21.35 8.01
C VAL A 120 9.72 -21.72 9.48
N ASP A 121 10.39 -22.77 9.96
CA ASP A 121 10.26 -23.22 11.35
C ASP A 121 11.09 -22.34 12.30
N GLU A 122 12.31 -21.99 11.93
CA GLU A 122 13.23 -21.19 12.74
C GLU A 122 12.68 -19.81 13.05
N VAL A 123 12.10 -19.12 12.05
CA VAL A 123 11.60 -17.74 12.25
C VAL A 123 10.26 -17.68 12.98
N TYR A 124 9.58 -18.82 13.19
CA TYR A 124 8.21 -18.86 13.69
C TYR A 124 7.99 -18.04 14.97
N ASN A 125 8.89 -18.14 15.94
CA ASN A 125 8.72 -17.46 17.23
C ASN A 125 9.04 -15.96 17.20
N PHE A 126 9.64 -15.46 16.12
CA PHE A 126 10.09 -14.07 16.00
C PHE A 126 9.12 -13.18 15.25
N ILE A 127 8.24 -13.74 14.41
CA ILE A 127 7.40 -12.98 13.48
C ILE A 127 5.92 -13.03 13.85
N GLY A 128 5.19 -11.94 13.58
CA GLY A 128 3.73 -11.87 13.70
C GLY A 128 2.96 -12.34 12.45
N ALA A 129 3.62 -12.37 11.30
CA ALA A 129 3.08 -12.81 10.01
C ALA A 129 4.21 -13.30 9.12
N TYR A 130 3.89 -14.18 8.16
CA TYR A 130 4.83 -14.61 7.12
C TYR A 130 4.68 -13.75 5.86
N LYS A 131 5.80 -13.39 5.23
CA LYS A 131 5.79 -12.86 3.87
C LYS A 131 6.24 -13.96 2.90
N ILE A 132 5.48 -14.14 1.82
CA ILE A 132 5.83 -15.00 0.69
C ILE A 132 6.17 -14.08 -0.48
N GLY A 133 7.42 -14.15 -0.93
CA GLY A 133 7.90 -13.39 -2.08
C GLY A 133 7.28 -13.89 -3.39
N SER A 134 7.19 -13.02 -4.39
CA SER A 134 6.61 -13.35 -5.70
C SER A 134 7.29 -14.54 -6.37
N GLY A 135 8.60 -14.69 -6.20
CA GLY A 135 9.37 -15.80 -6.79
C GLY A 135 8.94 -17.19 -6.34
N ASP A 136 8.32 -17.29 -5.15
CA ASP A 136 7.92 -18.57 -4.57
C ASP A 136 6.45 -18.93 -4.78
N ILE A 137 5.69 -18.11 -5.50
CA ILE A 137 4.23 -18.31 -5.66
C ILE A 137 3.88 -19.67 -6.28
N THR A 138 4.76 -20.23 -7.09
CA THR A 138 4.59 -21.55 -7.72
C THR A 138 5.10 -22.71 -6.85
N TRP A 139 5.81 -22.42 -5.74
CA TRP A 139 6.28 -23.45 -4.82
C TRP A 139 5.22 -23.78 -3.77
N LEU A 140 4.17 -24.48 -4.20
CA LEU A 140 3.02 -24.80 -3.35
C LEU A 140 3.38 -25.54 -2.07
N GLY A 141 4.49 -26.31 -2.07
CA GLY A 141 4.96 -27.01 -0.87
C GLY A 141 5.38 -26.08 0.25
N ILE A 142 6.16 -25.02 -0.04
CA ILE A 142 6.54 -24.04 1.00
C ILE A 142 5.34 -23.21 1.43
N ILE A 143 4.45 -22.87 0.50
CA ILE A 143 3.19 -22.15 0.81
C ILE A 143 2.34 -22.97 1.79
N ASP A 144 2.19 -24.27 1.56
CA ASP A 144 1.47 -25.18 2.45
C ASP A 144 2.11 -25.25 3.84
N ARG A 145 3.47 -25.37 3.90
CA ARG A 145 4.22 -25.36 5.16
C ARG A 145 4.01 -24.07 5.94
N ILE A 146 4.13 -22.92 5.28
CA ILE A 146 3.89 -21.61 5.90
C ILE A 146 2.43 -21.50 6.39
N ALA A 147 1.47 -21.88 5.57
CA ALA A 147 0.05 -21.81 5.91
C ALA A 147 -0.33 -22.70 7.10
N SER A 148 0.31 -23.88 7.21
CA SER A 148 0.12 -24.79 8.35
C SER A 148 0.50 -24.19 9.71
N LYS A 149 1.33 -23.12 9.73
CA LYS A 149 1.68 -22.38 10.95
C LYS A 149 0.56 -21.49 11.49
N LYS A 150 -0.50 -21.28 10.70
CA LYS A 150 -1.73 -20.53 11.08
C LYS A 150 -1.48 -19.07 11.51
N LYS A 151 -0.36 -18.47 11.10
CA LYS A 151 -0.11 -17.02 11.22
C LYS A 151 -0.66 -16.30 9.99
N PRO A 152 -0.95 -15.00 10.06
CA PRO A 152 -1.26 -14.19 8.89
C PRO A 152 -0.21 -14.32 7.80
N ILE A 153 -0.64 -14.32 6.54
CA ILE A 153 0.23 -14.47 5.37
C ILE A 153 0.08 -13.24 4.47
N LEU A 154 1.22 -12.68 4.06
CA LEU A 154 1.30 -11.63 3.04
C LEU A 154 1.86 -12.29 1.76
N LEU A 155 1.00 -12.48 0.76
CA LEU A 155 1.35 -13.13 -0.51
C LEU A 155 1.55 -12.08 -1.60
N ALA A 156 2.77 -11.91 -2.09
CA ALA A 156 3.04 -11.10 -3.28
C ALA A 156 2.88 -11.93 -4.57
N THR A 157 2.37 -11.28 -5.63
CA THR A 157 1.91 -11.95 -6.86
C THR A 157 2.62 -11.46 -8.11
N GLY A 158 3.83 -10.93 -8.00
CA GLY A 158 4.62 -10.52 -9.16
C GLY A 158 5.04 -11.71 -10.02
N ALA A 159 5.24 -11.44 -11.33
CA ALA A 159 5.63 -12.44 -12.34
C ALA A 159 4.76 -13.71 -12.32
N SER A 160 3.47 -13.59 -12.04
CA SER A 160 2.53 -14.71 -11.99
C SER A 160 1.24 -14.42 -12.75
N THR A 161 0.58 -15.50 -13.19
CA THR A 161 -0.75 -15.49 -13.76
C THR A 161 -1.83 -15.58 -12.68
N ILE A 162 -3.08 -15.27 -13.04
CA ILE A 162 -4.20 -15.40 -12.09
C ILE A 162 -4.42 -16.86 -11.66
N ASP A 163 -4.15 -17.84 -12.54
CA ASP A 163 -4.29 -19.25 -12.22
C ASP A 163 -3.24 -19.71 -11.20
N GLU A 164 -2.01 -19.19 -11.26
CA GLU A 164 -0.98 -19.43 -10.25
C GLU A 164 -1.33 -18.78 -8.91
N VAL A 165 -1.90 -17.58 -8.94
CA VAL A 165 -2.44 -16.93 -7.73
C VAL A 165 -3.55 -17.80 -7.12
N ASP A 166 -4.46 -18.37 -7.94
CA ASP A 166 -5.52 -19.25 -7.45
C ASP A 166 -4.97 -20.50 -6.80
N LEU A 167 -3.96 -21.13 -7.37
CA LEU A 167 -3.32 -22.32 -6.80
C LEU A 167 -2.71 -22.01 -5.43
N ALA A 168 -1.97 -20.89 -5.32
CA ALA A 168 -1.39 -20.44 -4.07
C ALA A 168 -2.48 -20.12 -3.02
N MET A 169 -3.50 -19.36 -3.40
CA MET A 169 -4.61 -18.99 -2.51
C MET A 169 -5.40 -20.22 -2.05
N ASN A 170 -5.68 -21.16 -2.93
CA ASN A 170 -6.35 -22.42 -2.57
C ASN A 170 -5.51 -23.23 -1.59
N THR A 171 -4.19 -23.23 -1.75
CA THR A 171 -3.27 -23.90 -0.82
C THR A 171 -3.31 -23.24 0.55
N ILE A 172 -3.22 -21.91 0.62
CA ILE A 172 -3.28 -21.18 1.90
C ILE A 172 -4.63 -21.38 2.60
N ARG A 173 -5.73 -21.28 1.85
CA ARG A 173 -7.08 -21.34 2.41
C ARG A 173 -7.48 -22.67 3.04
N ARG A 174 -6.72 -23.72 2.79
CA ARG A 174 -6.86 -24.99 3.53
C ARG A 174 -6.51 -24.87 5.00
N HIS A 175 -5.70 -23.88 5.38
CA HIS A 175 -5.14 -23.72 6.72
C HIS A 175 -5.60 -22.44 7.42
N THR A 176 -5.67 -21.33 6.70
CA THR A 176 -6.00 -20.01 7.27
C THR A 176 -6.76 -19.13 6.26
N GLN A 177 -7.55 -18.20 6.79
CA GLN A 177 -8.21 -17.14 6.02
C GLN A 177 -7.52 -15.78 6.22
N ASP A 178 -6.50 -15.70 7.07
CA ASP A 178 -5.81 -14.46 7.40
C ASP A 178 -4.71 -14.17 6.38
N VAL A 179 -5.13 -13.66 5.22
CA VAL A 179 -4.27 -13.42 4.05
C VAL A 179 -4.38 -11.97 3.59
N VAL A 180 -3.24 -11.37 3.30
CA VAL A 180 -3.11 -10.15 2.49
C VAL A 180 -2.63 -10.56 1.11
N LEU A 181 -3.42 -10.29 0.08
CA LEU A 181 -3.04 -10.53 -1.31
C LEU A 181 -2.50 -9.23 -1.91
N MET A 182 -1.24 -9.26 -2.32
CA MET A 182 -0.50 -8.06 -2.70
C MET A 182 -0.19 -8.08 -4.20
N GLN A 183 -0.77 -7.12 -4.96
CA GLN A 183 -0.31 -6.86 -6.32
C GLN A 183 1.17 -6.49 -6.29
N CYS A 184 1.92 -7.00 -7.27
CA CYS A 184 3.34 -6.76 -7.39
C CYS A 184 3.76 -6.77 -8.86
N ASN A 185 4.81 -6.02 -9.18
CA ASN A 185 5.62 -6.16 -10.39
C ASN A 185 7.07 -6.34 -9.97
N THR A 186 7.68 -7.47 -10.34
CA THR A 186 9.03 -7.88 -9.91
C THR A 186 10.14 -7.32 -10.81
N ASN A 187 9.97 -6.12 -11.35
CA ASN A 187 11.02 -5.43 -12.08
C ASN A 187 11.80 -4.51 -11.14
N TYR A 188 13.05 -4.86 -10.85
CA TYR A 188 13.95 -4.18 -9.90
C TYR A 188 14.90 -3.17 -10.56
N THR A 189 14.51 -2.56 -11.69
CA THR A 189 15.40 -1.67 -12.45
C THR A 189 15.35 -0.20 -12.02
N ALA A 190 14.45 0.19 -11.14
CA ALA A 190 14.15 1.59 -10.76
C ALA A 190 13.77 2.49 -11.96
N SER A 191 13.40 1.91 -13.10
CA SER A 191 13.00 2.66 -14.29
C SER A 191 11.62 3.27 -14.12
N LEU A 192 11.46 4.55 -14.52
CA LEU A 192 10.14 5.20 -14.59
C LEU A 192 9.20 4.51 -15.60
N GLU A 193 9.73 3.78 -16.57
CA GLU A 193 8.93 3.00 -17.50
C GLU A 193 8.14 1.88 -16.81
N ASN A 194 8.60 1.40 -15.66
CA ASN A 194 7.93 0.36 -14.87
C ASN A 194 6.50 0.74 -14.50
N PHE A 195 6.18 2.03 -14.36
CA PHE A 195 4.81 2.47 -14.08
C PHE A 195 3.78 1.92 -15.06
N LYS A 196 4.15 1.69 -16.32
CA LYS A 196 3.28 1.11 -17.36
C LYS A 196 2.83 -0.32 -17.06
N TYR A 197 3.59 -1.05 -16.22
CA TYR A 197 3.42 -2.47 -15.98
C TYR A 197 2.92 -2.82 -14.57
N ILE A 198 2.70 -1.82 -13.70
CA ILE A 198 2.25 -2.06 -12.32
C ILE A 198 0.82 -2.62 -12.27
N ASN A 199 -0.03 -2.23 -13.22
CA ASN A 199 -1.39 -2.74 -13.37
C ASN A 199 -2.21 -2.74 -12.07
N LEU A 200 -2.28 -1.60 -11.38
CA LEU A 200 -3.03 -1.47 -10.12
C LEU A 200 -4.50 -1.92 -10.23
N ASN A 201 -5.09 -1.89 -11.43
CA ASN A 201 -6.46 -2.38 -11.65
C ASN A 201 -6.65 -3.87 -11.35
N VAL A 202 -5.57 -4.66 -11.28
CA VAL A 202 -5.59 -6.07 -10.81
C VAL A 202 -6.16 -6.16 -9.39
N LEU A 203 -5.98 -5.15 -8.55
CA LEU A 203 -6.58 -5.09 -7.21
C LEU A 203 -8.12 -5.18 -7.26
N LYS A 204 -8.76 -4.64 -8.31
CA LYS A 204 -10.21 -4.76 -8.51
C LYS A 204 -10.64 -6.21 -8.79
N GLU A 205 -9.85 -6.93 -9.59
CA GLU A 205 -10.10 -8.34 -9.87
C GLU A 205 -9.88 -9.21 -8.63
N TYR A 206 -8.82 -8.94 -7.85
CA TYR A 206 -8.62 -9.60 -6.57
C TYR A 206 -9.78 -9.36 -5.62
N LYS A 207 -10.27 -8.10 -5.53
CA LYS A 207 -11.42 -7.76 -4.70
C LYS A 207 -12.68 -8.48 -5.11
N LYS A 208 -12.92 -8.63 -6.41
CA LYS A 208 -14.06 -9.35 -6.97
C LYS A 208 -13.96 -10.86 -6.71
N LYS A 209 -12.77 -11.42 -6.93
CA LYS A 209 -12.53 -12.87 -6.83
C LYS A 209 -12.43 -13.34 -5.38
N TYR A 210 -11.89 -12.51 -4.51
CA TYR A 210 -11.66 -12.79 -3.08
C TYR A 210 -12.23 -11.66 -2.21
N PRO A 211 -13.57 -11.53 -2.08
CA PRO A 211 -14.21 -10.37 -1.46
C PRO A 211 -13.91 -10.20 0.04
N ASP A 212 -13.51 -11.27 0.70
CA ASP A 212 -13.17 -11.34 2.12
C ASP A 212 -11.72 -11.01 2.47
N ILE A 213 -10.85 -10.89 1.44
CA ILE A 213 -9.40 -10.73 1.63
C ILE A 213 -9.00 -9.27 1.84
N ILE A 214 -7.88 -9.07 2.50
CA ILE A 214 -7.21 -7.77 2.57
C ILE A 214 -6.30 -7.63 1.35
N LEU A 215 -6.42 -6.50 0.66
CA LEU A 215 -5.58 -6.16 -0.47
C LEU A 215 -4.31 -5.45 -0.03
N GLY A 216 -3.23 -5.67 -0.75
CA GLY A 216 -1.95 -4.99 -0.57
C GLY A 216 -1.25 -4.65 -1.88
N LEU A 217 -0.15 -3.93 -1.75
CA LEU A 217 0.79 -3.64 -2.84
C LEU A 217 2.21 -3.93 -2.34
N SER A 218 2.98 -4.70 -3.11
CA SER A 218 4.43 -4.85 -2.96
C SER A 218 5.07 -4.20 -4.18
N ASP A 219 5.81 -3.10 -3.99
CA ASP A 219 6.13 -2.17 -5.07
C ASP A 219 7.61 -1.77 -5.10
N HIS A 220 8.13 -1.62 -6.33
CA HIS A 220 9.52 -1.28 -6.62
C HIS A 220 9.65 0.00 -7.45
N THR A 221 8.56 0.75 -7.65
CA THR A 221 8.59 2.05 -8.34
C THR A 221 9.04 3.16 -7.40
N PRO A 222 9.65 4.24 -7.89
CA PRO A 222 10.01 5.36 -7.04
C PRO A 222 8.78 6.15 -6.57
N GLY A 223 8.89 6.77 -5.39
CA GLY A 223 7.89 7.68 -4.84
C GLY A 223 6.59 7.00 -4.41
N HIS A 224 5.51 7.77 -4.35
CA HIS A 224 4.25 7.40 -3.69
C HIS A 224 3.06 7.21 -4.65
N THR A 225 3.20 7.47 -5.96
CA THR A 225 2.09 7.47 -6.92
C THR A 225 1.31 6.13 -6.96
N THR A 226 2.04 5.02 -7.05
CA THR A 226 1.46 3.67 -7.05
C THR A 226 0.79 3.32 -5.74
N VAL A 227 1.38 3.79 -4.63
CA VAL A 227 0.85 3.59 -3.28
C VAL A 227 -0.49 4.27 -3.12
N LEU A 228 -0.59 5.57 -3.46
CA LEU A 228 -1.85 6.32 -3.39
C LEU A 228 -2.93 5.70 -4.28
N GLY A 229 -2.55 5.27 -5.49
CA GLY A 229 -3.45 4.54 -6.39
C GLY A 229 -3.95 3.24 -5.79
N ALA A 230 -3.07 2.42 -5.21
CA ALA A 230 -3.43 1.15 -4.60
C ALA A 230 -4.34 1.33 -3.37
N VAL A 231 -4.05 2.31 -2.51
CA VAL A 231 -4.86 2.65 -1.33
C VAL A 231 -6.26 3.08 -1.74
N THR A 232 -6.38 3.91 -2.79
CA THR A 232 -7.68 4.30 -3.37
C THR A 232 -8.46 3.10 -3.88
N LEU A 233 -7.78 2.08 -4.41
CA LEU A 233 -8.37 0.82 -4.87
C LEU A 233 -8.64 -0.19 -3.73
N GLY A 234 -8.33 0.18 -2.49
CA GLY A 234 -8.67 -0.60 -1.30
C GLY A 234 -7.52 -1.38 -0.67
N ALA A 235 -6.26 -1.19 -1.12
CA ALA A 235 -5.10 -1.75 -0.44
C ALA A 235 -4.98 -1.19 0.99
N ARG A 236 -4.59 -2.06 1.93
CA ARG A 236 -4.40 -1.74 3.34
C ARG A 236 -3.03 -2.17 3.87
N VAL A 237 -2.23 -2.82 3.05
CA VAL A 237 -0.83 -3.14 3.33
C VAL A 237 0.02 -2.70 2.15
N ILE A 238 1.05 -1.95 2.43
CA ILE A 238 2.02 -1.46 1.45
C ILE A 238 3.41 -1.94 1.86
N GLU A 239 4.13 -2.52 0.92
CA GLU A 239 5.52 -2.92 1.09
C GLU A 239 6.38 -2.26 0.02
N LYS A 240 7.47 -1.64 0.44
CA LYS A 240 8.52 -1.11 -0.45
C LYS A 240 9.89 -1.31 0.19
N HIS A 241 10.93 -1.38 -0.64
CA HIS A 241 12.30 -1.44 -0.14
C HIS A 241 12.73 -0.13 0.52
N PHE A 242 13.54 -0.25 1.57
CA PHE A 242 14.06 0.86 2.37
C PHE A 242 15.57 0.83 2.47
N THR A 243 16.20 1.98 2.35
CA THR A 243 17.64 2.18 2.57
C THR A 243 17.89 3.55 3.19
N ASP A 244 19.08 3.75 3.73
CA ASP A 244 19.57 5.08 4.15
C ASP A 244 20.12 5.90 2.96
N ASN A 245 20.60 5.22 1.90
CA ASN A 245 21.19 5.86 0.75
C ASN A 245 21.06 5.00 -0.52
N VAL A 246 20.30 5.50 -1.49
CA VAL A 246 20.06 4.83 -2.78
C VAL A 246 21.27 4.74 -3.71
N PHE A 247 22.33 5.47 -3.40
CA PHE A 247 23.58 5.48 -4.19
C PHE A 247 24.62 4.46 -3.71
N ARG A 248 24.33 3.71 -2.65
CA ARG A 248 25.22 2.63 -2.20
C ARG A 248 25.26 1.49 -3.23
N GLU A 249 26.40 0.81 -3.27
CA GLU A 249 26.55 -0.42 -4.02
C GLU A 249 25.87 -1.56 -3.28
N GLY A 250 25.09 -2.35 -3.99
CA GLY A 250 24.34 -3.49 -3.44
C GLY A 250 23.18 -3.88 -4.34
N PRO A 251 22.58 -5.06 -4.11
CA PRO A 251 21.52 -5.57 -4.99
C PRO A 251 20.24 -4.73 -4.94
N ASP A 252 19.91 -4.12 -3.79
CA ASP A 252 18.58 -3.58 -3.54
C ASP A 252 18.54 -2.05 -3.35
N HIS A 253 19.68 -1.38 -3.08
CA HIS A 253 19.70 0.06 -2.78
C HIS A 253 19.07 0.93 -3.85
N LYS A 254 19.36 0.65 -5.12
CA LYS A 254 19.03 1.52 -6.25
C LYS A 254 17.55 1.73 -6.47
N PHE A 255 16.70 0.74 -6.18
CA PHE A 255 15.25 0.84 -6.31
C PHE A 255 14.53 0.98 -4.96
N SER A 256 15.30 1.05 -3.87
CA SER A 256 14.78 1.35 -2.54
C SER A 256 14.40 2.82 -2.40
N MET A 257 13.61 3.11 -1.39
CA MET A 257 13.32 4.46 -0.94
C MET A 257 14.22 4.81 0.25
N ASP A 258 14.73 6.04 0.26
CA ASP A 258 15.42 6.61 1.40
C ASP A 258 14.44 7.16 2.45
N PHE A 259 14.98 7.66 3.56
CA PHE A 259 14.20 8.18 4.67
C PHE A 259 13.18 9.25 4.24
N ASP A 260 13.63 10.25 3.49
CA ASP A 260 12.79 11.41 3.12
C ASP A 260 11.66 11.01 2.17
N SER A 261 11.97 10.22 1.14
CA SER A 261 10.98 9.74 0.17
C SER A 261 10.00 8.75 0.81
N TRP A 262 10.46 7.93 1.75
CA TRP A 262 9.59 7.03 2.53
C TRP A 262 8.62 7.80 3.41
N LYS A 263 9.15 8.78 4.16
CA LYS A 263 8.34 9.62 5.03
C LYS A 263 7.29 10.39 4.24
N ASP A 264 7.67 10.99 3.11
CA ASP A 264 6.72 11.67 2.22
C ASP A 264 5.61 10.71 1.73
N MET A 265 5.96 9.48 1.35
CA MET A 265 4.97 8.47 0.97
C MET A 265 3.98 8.18 2.09
N VAL A 266 4.45 8.02 3.32
CA VAL A 266 3.59 7.80 4.48
C VAL A 266 2.67 9.01 4.71
N ASP A 267 3.23 10.20 4.75
CA ASP A 267 2.49 11.44 5.01
C ASP A 267 1.40 11.67 3.94
N ARG A 268 1.75 11.54 2.63
CA ARG A 268 0.77 11.64 1.52
C ARG A 268 -0.33 10.56 1.62
N THR A 269 0.03 9.36 2.06
CA THR A 269 -0.98 8.31 2.26
C THR A 269 -1.92 8.63 3.40
N ARG A 270 -1.44 9.18 4.52
CA ARG A 270 -2.29 9.63 5.62
C ARG A 270 -3.24 10.76 5.20
N GLU A 271 -2.74 11.73 4.42
CA GLU A 271 -3.59 12.79 3.84
C GLU A 271 -4.69 12.20 2.93
N LEU A 272 -4.33 11.21 2.09
CA LEU A 272 -5.30 10.52 1.25
C LEU A 272 -6.37 9.80 2.08
N GLU A 273 -5.97 9.08 3.13
CA GLU A 273 -6.91 8.37 4.02
C GLU A 273 -7.94 9.31 4.62
N TYR A 274 -7.52 10.50 5.11
CA TYR A 274 -8.45 11.53 5.56
C TYR A 274 -9.34 12.05 4.42
N SER A 275 -8.79 12.23 3.23
CA SER A 275 -9.49 12.78 2.07
C SER A 275 -10.53 11.84 1.50
N LEU A 276 -10.37 10.52 1.66
CA LEU A 276 -11.34 9.53 1.20
C LEU A 276 -12.68 9.63 1.94
N GLY A 277 -12.69 10.01 3.20
CA GLY A 277 -13.87 10.35 3.99
C GLY A 277 -15.02 9.34 3.87
N SER A 278 -16.24 9.88 3.78
CA SER A 278 -17.50 9.14 3.67
C SER A 278 -18.04 9.16 2.24
N ASN A 279 -18.79 8.11 1.85
CA ASN A 279 -19.51 8.05 0.57
C ASN A 279 -20.85 8.82 0.59
N VAL A 280 -21.18 9.51 1.68
CA VAL A 280 -22.40 10.30 1.81
C VAL A 280 -22.15 11.73 1.38
N LYS A 281 -22.79 12.17 0.27
CA LYS A 281 -22.72 13.56 -0.17
C LYS A 281 -23.67 14.44 0.66
N LYS A 282 -23.09 15.28 1.47
CA LYS A 282 -23.80 16.27 2.32
C LYS A 282 -23.06 17.62 2.29
N VAL A 283 -23.63 18.62 2.91
CA VAL A 283 -22.91 19.85 3.28
C VAL A 283 -22.08 19.55 4.50
N GLU A 284 -20.77 19.68 4.37
CA GLU A 284 -19.85 19.46 5.48
C GLU A 284 -19.84 20.66 6.45
N ASP A 285 -19.33 20.45 7.67
CA ASP A 285 -19.36 21.48 8.71
C ASP A 285 -18.60 22.75 8.32
N ASN A 286 -17.50 22.60 7.60
CA ASN A 286 -16.68 23.70 7.07
C ASN A 286 -17.33 24.44 5.87
N GLU A 287 -18.44 23.94 5.31
CA GLU A 287 -19.17 24.55 4.19
C GLU A 287 -20.44 25.30 4.65
N LYS A 288 -20.82 25.24 5.94
CA LYS A 288 -22.09 25.82 6.45
C LYS A 288 -22.26 27.30 6.13
N GLU A 289 -21.21 28.09 6.27
CA GLU A 289 -21.22 29.51 5.91
C GLU A 289 -21.20 29.68 4.38
N THR A 290 -20.42 28.86 3.68
CA THR A 290 -20.30 28.87 2.23
C THR A 290 -21.66 28.59 1.56
N VAL A 291 -22.48 27.73 2.14
CA VAL A 291 -23.84 27.47 1.67
C VAL A 291 -24.66 28.78 1.59
N ILE A 292 -24.55 29.64 2.57
CA ILE A 292 -25.26 30.92 2.60
C ILE A 292 -24.63 31.90 1.59
N LEU A 293 -23.32 32.06 1.64
CA LEU A 293 -22.62 33.11 0.88
C LEU A 293 -22.54 32.80 -0.62
N GLN A 294 -22.36 31.53 -1.00
CA GLN A 294 -22.06 31.16 -2.38
C GLN A 294 -23.27 30.62 -3.16
N ARG A 295 -24.30 30.13 -2.50
CA ARG A 295 -25.53 29.73 -3.19
C ARG A 295 -26.28 30.97 -3.68
N ARG A 296 -26.98 30.80 -4.80
CA ARG A 296 -27.85 31.83 -5.35
C ARG A 296 -29.28 31.67 -4.84
N ALA A 297 -29.97 32.78 -4.67
CA ALA A 297 -31.38 32.86 -4.36
C ALA A 297 -32.11 33.61 -5.46
N LEU A 298 -33.42 33.48 -5.50
CA LEU A 298 -34.29 34.35 -6.28
C LEU A 298 -34.30 35.73 -5.63
N ARG A 299 -34.12 36.79 -6.45
CA ARG A 299 -34.12 38.19 -6.04
C ARG A 299 -35.03 38.98 -6.95
N ALA A 300 -35.67 40.01 -6.40
CA ALA A 300 -36.35 40.99 -7.25
C ALA A 300 -35.32 41.79 -8.06
N ARG A 301 -35.52 41.92 -9.36
CA ARG A 301 -34.66 42.69 -10.27
C ARG A 301 -34.94 44.19 -10.16
N CYS A 302 -36.11 44.56 -9.70
CA CYS A 302 -36.55 45.93 -9.49
C CYS A 302 -37.43 46.00 -8.24
N ASN A 303 -37.78 47.21 -7.82
CA ASN A 303 -38.76 47.39 -6.76
C ASN A 303 -40.12 46.88 -7.23
N LEU A 304 -40.71 45.97 -6.48
CA LEU A 304 -42.03 45.41 -6.70
C LEU A 304 -42.96 46.01 -5.62
N LEU A 305 -44.18 46.34 -6.04
CA LEU A 305 -45.21 46.88 -5.16
C LEU A 305 -46.27 45.83 -4.83
N LYS A 306 -46.97 46.04 -3.75
CA LYS A 306 -48.14 45.20 -3.41
C LYS A 306 -49.12 45.20 -4.60
N GLY A 307 -49.55 44.03 -5.01
CA GLY A 307 -50.40 43.82 -6.16
C GLY A 307 -49.66 43.47 -7.46
N ASP A 308 -48.34 43.65 -7.54
CA ASP A 308 -47.55 43.27 -8.71
C ASP A 308 -47.53 41.76 -8.90
N VAL A 309 -47.61 41.34 -10.17
CA VAL A 309 -47.49 39.93 -10.55
C VAL A 309 -45.99 39.61 -10.82
N ILE A 310 -45.46 38.61 -10.14
CA ILE A 310 -44.08 38.19 -10.29
C ILE A 310 -43.93 37.47 -11.64
N THR A 311 -43.09 38.00 -12.52
CA THR A 311 -42.77 37.44 -13.83
C THR A 311 -41.32 37.01 -13.93
N LYS A 312 -40.95 36.30 -14.99
CA LYS A 312 -39.52 35.95 -15.26
C LYS A 312 -38.63 37.19 -15.38
N ASN A 313 -39.19 38.31 -15.87
CA ASN A 313 -38.43 39.56 -16.07
C ASN A 313 -38.25 40.34 -14.77
N SER A 314 -39.08 40.12 -13.75
CA SER A 314 -38.99 40.78 -12.45
C SER A 314 -38.10 40.04 -11.43
N VAL A 315 -37.54 38.88 -11.83
CA VAL A 315 -36.70 38.02 -10.95
C VAL A 315 -35.32 37.82 -11.54
N GLU A 316 -34.32 37.86 -10.70
CA GLU A 316 -32.94 37.50 -11.02
C GLU A 316 -32.37 36.51 -10.01
N VAL A 317 -31.25 35.88 -10.36
CA VAL A 317 -30.66 34.80 -9.59
C VAL A 317 -29.27 35.20 -9.09
N LEU A 318 -29.22 35.70 -7.87
CA LEU A 318 -28.00 36.28 -7.27
C LEU A 318 -27.65 35.66 -5.92
N ARG A 319 -26.38 35.76 -5.52
CA ARG A 319 -25.91 35.49 -4.17
C ARG A 319 -26.25 36.67 -3.24
N PRO A 320 -26.37 36.42 -1.95
CA PRO A 320 -26.36 35.21 -1.17
C PRO A 320 -27.72 34.49 -1.09
N CYS A 321 -27.76 33.29 -0.45
CA CYS A 321 -28.98 32.54 -0.18
C CYS A 321 -29.17 32.33 1.32
N PRO A 322 -29.71 33.29 2.08
CA PRO A 322 -30.12 33.09 3.49
C PRO A 322 -31.14 31.96 3.63
N LYS A 323 -31.39 31.52 4.87
CA LYS A 323 -32.26 30.37 5.15
C LYS A 323 -33.71 30.55 4.66
N ASP A 324 -34.19 31.79 4.70
CA ASP A 324 -35.54 32.21 4.28
C ASP A 324 -35.67 32.55 2.80
N ALA A 325 -34.55 32.59 2.08
CA ALA A 325 -34.54 32.88 0.67
C ALA A 325 -34.91 31.65 -0.18
N LEU A 326 -35.59 31.88 -1.32
CA LEU A 326 -35.95 30.83 -2.25
C LEU A 326 -34.79 30.48 -3.17
N ALA A 327 -34.42 29.20 -3.19
CA ALA A 327 -33.45 28.69 -4.12
C ALA A 327 -33.98 28.77 -5.57
N PRO A 328 -33.11 28.96 -6.59
CA PRO A 328 -33.54 29.15 -7.99
C PRO A 328 -34.46 28.08 -8.56
N TYR A 329 -34.26 26.82 -8.19
CA TYR A 329 -35.10 25.69 -8.63
C TYR A 329 -36.55 25.78 -8.12
N ASN A 330 -36.83 26.65 -7.14
CA ASN A 330 -38.16 26.92 -6.62
C ASN A 330 -38.90 28.08 -7.37
N ILE A 331 -38.35 28.57 -8.47
CA ILE A 331 -38.91 29.71 -9.22
C ILE A 331 -40.41 29.52 -9.54
N GLY A 332 -40.86 28.32 -9.83
CA GLY A 332 -42.27 28.01 -10.08
C GLY A 332 -43.19 28.29 -8.89
N LYS A 333 -42.66 28.41 -7.66
CA LYS A 333 -43.47 28.77 -6.50
C LYS A 333 -43.87 30.24 -6.45
N VAL A 334 -43.16 31.10 -7.17
CA VAL A 334 -43.37 32.56 -7.14
C VAL A 334 -43.86 33.10 -8.45
N LEU A 335 -43.55 32.49 -9.60
CA LEU A 335 -44.02 32.95 -10.90
C LEU A 335 -45.56 33.00 -10.97
N ASN A 336 -46.07 34.06 -11.57
CA ASN A 336 -47.53 34.34 -11.72
C ASN A 336 -48.27 34.45 -10.39
N LYS A 337 -47.53 34.67 -9.27
CA LYS A 337 -48.11 35.01 -7.99
C LYS A 337 -48.12 36.53 -7.82
N THR A 338 -49.17 37.03 -7.17
CA THR A 338 -49.28 38.44 -6.80
C THR A 338 -48.56 38.71 -5.48
N LEU A 339 -47.78 39.77 -5.44
CA LEU A 339 -47.14 40.23 -4.19
C LEU A 339 -48.19 40.76 -3.23
N ILE A 340 -48.19 40.28 -2.01
CA ILE A 340 -49.23 40.63 -1.00
C ILE A 340 -48.77 41.63 0.05
N GLU A 341 -47.42 41.77 0.18
CA GLU A 341 -46.78 42.76 1.11
C GLU A 341 -45.66 43.51 0.37
#